data_8de68a6640020d94a7d719541bdb0110
#
_entry.id   8de68a6640020d94a7d719541bdb0110
#
_cell.length_a   1.000
_cell.length_b   1.000
_cell.length_c   1.000
_cell.angle_alpha   90.00
_cell.angle_beta   90.00
_cell.angle_gamma   90.00
#
_symmetry.space_group_name_H-M   'P 1'
#
loop_
_entity.id
_entity.type
_entity.pdbx_description
1 polymer ?
#
loop_
_entity_poly.entity_id
_entity_poly.type
_entity_poly.pdbx_seq_one_letter_code
_entity_poly.pdbx_strand_id
1 'polypeptide(L)'
;SIKWNVPKDFRSGIDALKTISGKKNDHIPFFIRPHLGKPQSKIGFLLETNTYLAYGNEHVLDANEVMPTDLVPNWNKDINRDELDYLKENHLHSMYDFKVDGSGVAYQSRKIPILNIRPDFITPSRGGPHCLTADLIIADWLEEKGHEFDVFTSEDLEFDGKKLLEQYNVIILGTHPEYWTLNMLKAMSSYLANGGRMMYLGGNGLYWVTSFDPERPHVVEIRRWGGTEIWKAEPGEYYHSTTGELGGIWRKRGWPPQKLAGVGFAAQGFDIGTAYELQEDSNDSRVDFIFKDVNRDDELIGDHPS
;
A
#
# COMPACT_ATOMS: atom_id res chain seq x y z
N SER A 1 -18.09 -21.04 2.93
CA SER A 1 -18.15 -19.56 2.93
C SER A 1 -18.91 -19.09 4.17
N ILE A 2 -18.39 -18.05 4.79
CA ILE A 2 -19.05 -17.37 5.91
C ILE A 2 -19.74 -16.13 5.32
N LYS A 3 -21.01 -15.93 5.65
CA LYS A 3 -21.75 -14.72 5.32
C LYS A 3 -22.01 -13.95 6.60
N TRP A 4 -21.59 -12.70 6.64
CA TRP A 4 -21.86 -11.79 7.74
C TRP A 4 -22.46 -10.50 7.18
N ASN A 5 -23.54 -10.05 7.79
CA ASN A 5 -24.16 -8.77 7.44
C ASN A 5 -23.62 -7.70 8.38
N VAL A 6 -22.91 -6.74 7.86
CA VAL A 6 -22.39 -5.61 8.65
C VAL A 6 -23.59 -4.82 9.23
N PRO A 7 -23.67 -4.64 10.55
CA PRO A 7 -24.69 -3.79 11.17
C PRO A 7 -24.63 -2.34 10.63
N LYS A 8 -25.78 -1.66 10.55
CA LYS A 8 -25.85 -0.32 9.95
C LYS A 8 -25.10 0.76 10.70
N ASP A 9 -24.93 0.56 12.00
CA ASP A 9 -24.26 1.43 12.96
C ASP A 9 -22.84 0.97 13.29
N PHE A 10 -22.31 -0.01 12.53
CA PHE A 10 -20.95 -0.48 12.76
C PHE A 10 -19.94 0.63 12.47
N ARG A 11 -18.94 0.76 13.34
CA ARG A 11 -17.87 1.75 13.18
C ARG A 11 -17.02 1.41 11.94
N SER A 12 -16.63 2.43 11.20
CA SER A 12 -15.60 2.32 10.17
C SER A 12 -14.28 1.92 10.82
N GLY A 13 -13.55 1.00 10.20
CA GLY A 13 -12.29 0.53 10.78
C GLY A 13 -11.68 -0.67 10.06
N ILE A 14 -10.57 -1.10 10.64
CA ILE A 14 -9.83 -2.30 10.23
C ILE A 14 -10.16 -3.38 11.25
N ASP A 15 -10.80 -4.43 10.78
CA ASP A 15 -11.26 -5.54 11.61
C ASP A 15 -10.66 -6.87 11.13
N ALA A 16 -10.76 -7.90 11.94
CA ALA A 16 -10.33 -9.25 11.54
C ALA A 16 -11.29 -10.32 12.03
N LEU A 17 -11.56 -11.29 11.15
CA LEU A 17 -12.21 -12.53 11.55
C LEU A 17 -11.17 -13.45 12.20
N LYS A 18 -11.30 -13.66 13.51
CA LYS A 18 -10.49 -14.64 14.23
C LYS A 18 -11.03 -16.04 13.97
N THR A 19 -10.20 -16.90 13.42
CA THR A 19 -10.50 -18.34 13.25
C THR A 19 -9.73 -19.14 14.30
N ILE A 20 -10.32 -20.22 14.81
CA ILE A 20 -9.73 -21.08 15.84
C ILE A 20 -9.87 -22.53 15.42
N SER A 21 -8.75 -23.25 15.40
CA SER A 21 -8.73 -24.71 15.16
C SER A 21 -7.81 -25.38 16.19
N GLY A 22 -8.41 -26.02 17.17
CA GLY A 22 -7.68 -26.60 18.30
C GLY A 22 -6.96 -25.53 19.12
N LYS A 23 -5.62 -25.57 19.15
CA LYS A 23 -4.78 -24.58 19.83
C LYS A 23 -4.26 -23.47 18.89
N LYS A 24 -4.48 -23.62 17.57
CA LYS A 24 -4.05 -22.63 16.58
C LYS A 24 -5.17 -21.61 16.37
N ASN A 25 -4.79 -20.37 16.16
CA ASN A 25 -5.70 -19.30 15.73
C ASN A 25 -5.07 -18.53 14.57
N ASP A 26 -5.92 -17.81 13.83
CA ASP A 26 -5.53 -16.98 12.71
C ASP A 26 -6.50 -15.80 12.58
N HIS A 27 -6.05 -14.74 11.96
CA HIS A 27 -6.81 -13.52 11.75
C HIS A 27 -6.89 -13.19 10.26
N ILE A 28 -8.11 -13.08 9.76
CA ILE A 28 -8.38 -12.70 8.37
C ILE A 28 -8.83 -11.24 8.38
N PRO A 29 -7.98 -10.28 8.01
CA PRO A 29 -8.33 -8.86 7.99
C PRO A 29 -9.41 -8.53 6.96
N PHE A 30 -10.26 -7.58 7.31
CA PHE A 30 -11.22 -6.96 6.41
C PHE A 30 -11.47 -5.50 6.82
N PHE A 31 -12.05 -4.71 5.92
CA PHE A 31 -12.18 -3.27 6.09
C PHE A 31 -13.64 -2.87 6.02
N ILE A 32 -14.08 -2.04 6.94
CA ILE A 32 -15.45 -1.51 6.99
C ILE A 32 -15.39 -0.01 6.77
N ARG A 33 -15.97 0.43 5.65
CA ARG A 33 -16.12 1.85 5.36
C ARG A 33 -17.54 2.32 5.68
N PRO A 34 -17.76 3.61 5.94
CA PRO A 34 -19.11 4.16 6.03
C PRO A 34 -19.80 4.17 4.66
N HIS A 35 -21.12 4.25 4.67
CA HIS A 35 -21.87 4.47 3.43
C HIS A 35 -21.49 5.81 2.80
N LEU A 36 -21.38 5.83 1.47
CA LEU A 36 -21.13 7.05 0.73
C LEU A 36 -22.19 8.13 1.08
N GLY A 37 -21.72 9.33 1.40
CA GLY A 37 -22.55 10.43 1.88
C GLY A 37 -22.90 10.40 3.37
N LYS A 38 -22.35 9.45 4.14
CA LYS A 38 -22.55 9.33 5.60
C LYS A 38 -21.22 9.05 6.31
N PRO A 39 -20.21 9.94 6.18
CA PRO A 39 -18.95 9.75 6.88
C PRO A 39 -19.18 9.81 8.40
N GLN A 40 -18.40 9.04 9.14
CA GLN A 40 -18.44 9.03 10.61
C GLN A 40 -17.37 9.96 11.19
N SER A 41 -16.38 10.36 10.37
CA SER A 41 -15.29 11.25 10.76
C SER A 41 -15.01 12.33 9.70
N LYS A 42 -14.11 13.26 10.05
CA LYS A 42 -13.56 14.27 9.13
C LYS A 42 -12.23 13.87 8.50
N ILE A 43 -11.64 12.79 9.00
CA ILE A 43 -10.40 12.20 8.50
C ILE A 43 -10.75 10.92 7.77
N GLY A 44 -10.29 10.81 6.52
CA GLY A 44 -10.35 9.58 5.74
C GLY A 44 -8.97 8.96 5.65
N PHE A 45 -8.82 7.69 5.98
CA PHE A 45 -7.60 6.94 5.85
C PHE A 45 -7.74 5.95 4.69
N LEU A 46 -6.98 6.20 3.61
CA LEU A 46 -6.92 5.31 2.46
C LEU A 46 -6.00 4.14 2.76
N LEU A 47 -6.57 2.95 2.85
CA LEU A 47 -5.83 1.70 2.88
C LEU A 47 -5.44 1.31 1.46
N GLU A 48 -4.16 1.17 1.22
CA GLU A 48 -3.58 0.94 -0.11
C GLU A 48 -3.73 -0.52 -0.56
N THR A 49 -4.98 -0.96 -0.68
CA THR A 49 -5.32 -2.35 -0.96
C THR A 49 -4.82 -2.85 -2.32
N ASN A 50 -4.60 -1.96 -3.30
CA ASN A 50 -3.92 -2.34 -4.54
C ASN A 50 -2.47 -2.78 -4.28
N THR A 51 -1.76 -2.09 -3.37
CA THR A 51 -0.42 -2.48 -2.95
C THR A 51 -0.45 -3.80 -2.19
N TYR A 52 -1.42 -3.99 -1.28
CA TYR A 52 -1.58 -5.28 -0.58
C TYR A 52 -1.79 -6.43 -1.55
N LEU A 53 -2.55 -6.21 -2.64
CA LEU A 53 -2.75 -7.20 -3.68
C LEU A 53 -1.47 -7.44 -4.50
N ALA A 54 -0.75 -6.39 -4.86
CA ALA A 54 0.44 -6.52 -5.68
C ALA A 54 1.55 -7.33 -5.00
N TYR A 55 1.74 -7.11 -3.71
CA TYR A 55 2.65 -7.89 -2.86
C TYR A 55 2.02 -9.16 -2.28
N GLY A 56 0.73 -9.37 -2.53
CA GLY A 56 -0.02 -10.50 -1.98
C GLY A 56 0.60 -11.83 -2.35
N ASN A 57 0.97 -12.64 -1.33
CA ASN A 57 1.60 -13.96 -1.49
C ASN A 57 3.00 -13.92 -2.12
N GLU A 58 3.75 -12.85 -1.92
CA GLU A 58 5.10 -12.71 -2.41
C GLU A 58 6.01 -13.85 -1.91
N HIS A 59 6.64 -14.55 -2.84
CA HIS A 59 7.63 -15.61 -2.57
C HIS A 59 8.79 -15.59 -3.58
N VAL A 60 9.08 -14.40 -4.15
CA VAL A 60 10.15 -14.17 -5.12
C VAL A 60 11.49 -14.70 -4.62
N LEU A 61 11.74 -14.54 -3.32
CA LEU A 61 12.90 -15.10 -2.67
C LEU A 61 12.46 -16.39 -1.96
N ASP A 62 12.58 -17.48 -2.66
CA ASP A 62 12.42 -18.80 -2.06
C ASP A 62 13.32 -18.88 -0.81
N ALA A 63 12.79 -19.50 0.23
CA ALA A 63 13.52 -19.75 1.46
C ALA A 63 14.87 -20.48 1.30
N ASN A 64 15.22 -20.88 0.09
CA ASN A 64 16.50 -21.47 -0.30
C ASN A 64 17.45 -20.46 -0.96
N GLU A 65 16.99 -19.27 -1.34
CA GLU A 65 17.85 -18.20 -1.84
C GLU A 65 18.42 -17.42 -0.66
N VAL A 66 19.73 -17.35 -0.60
CA VAL A 66 20.45 -16.65 0.47
C VAL A 66 20.46 -15.15 0.12
N MET A 67 19.57 -14.39 0.73
CA MET A 67 19.80 -12.94 0.79
C MET A 67 21.02 -12.68 1.68
N PRO A 68 21.87 -11.72 1.30
CA PRO A 68 22.96 -11.30 2.17
C PRO A 68 22.40 -10.90 3.56
N THR A 69 22.87 -11.57 4.61
CA THR A 69 22.38 -11.36 5.99
C THR A 69 22.67 -9.96 6.53
N ASP A 70 23.58 -9.25 5.90
CA ASP A 70 23.89 -7.85 6.14
C ASP A 70 22.84 -6.88 5.58
N LEU A 71 22.06 -7.30 4.58
CA LEU A 71 20.96 -6.51 4.01
C LEU A 71 19.62 -6.76 4.73
N VAL A 72 19.41 -7.99 5.25
CA VAL A 72 18.19 -8.34 6.00
C VAL A 72 18.55 -9.21 7.22
N PRO A 73 18.84 -8.60 8.38
CA PRO A 73 19.40 -9.30 9.54
C PRO A 73 18.56 -10.47 10.08
N ASN A 74 17.25 -10.46 9.84
CA ASN A 74 16.31 -11.49 10.32
C ASN A 74 15.82 -12.43 9.22
N TRP A 75 16.48 -12.41 8.07
CA TRP A 75 16.15 -13.28 6.95
C TRP A 75 16.13 -14.76 7.38
N ASN A 76 15.07 -15.46 7.03
CA ASN A 76 14.89 -16.92 7.20
C ASN A 76 14.70 -17.49 8.61
N LYS A 77 14.65 -16.71 9.69
CA LYS A 77 14.61 -17.31 11.02
C LYS A 77 13.30 -18.00 11.38
N ASP A 78 12.17 -17.49 10.90
CA ASP A 78 10.85 -17.93 11.37
C ASP A 78 9.85 -18.22 10.23
N ILE A 79 10.34 -18.49 9.03
CA ILE A 79 9.46 -18.76 7.88
C ILE A 79 8.70 -20.06 8.08
N ASN A 80 7.38 -19.99 7.97
CA ASN A 80 6.52 -21.15 8.00
C ASN A 80 6.54 -21.87 6.63
N ARG A 81 7.24 -22.98 6.55
CA ARG A 81 7.39 -23.77 5.33
C ARG A 81 6.06 -24.31 4.81
N ASP A 82 5.16 -24.74 5.68
CA ASP A 82 3.84 -25.26 5.29
C ASP A 82 3.02 -24.19 4.56
N GLU A 83 3.15 -22.92 4.95
CA GLU A 83 2.48 -21.79 4.28
C GLU A 83 3.10 -21.48 2.91
N LEU A 84 4.42 -21.54 2.78
CA LEU A 84 5.07 -21.38 1.48
C LEU A 84 4.72 -22.52 0.51
N ASP A 85 4.71 -23.75 1.00
CA ASP A 85 4.31 -24.91 0.21
C ASP A 85 2.85 -24.78 -0.23
N TYR A 86 1.97 -24.30 0.66
CA TYR A 86 0.58 -24.01 0.32
C TYR A 86 0.47 -22.96 -0.82
N LEU A 87 1.27 -21.88 -0.78
CA LEU A 87 1.28 -20.88 -1.86
C LEU A 87 1.69 -21.50 -3.20
N LYS A 88 2.74 -22.31 -3.19
CA LYS A 88 3.27 -22.98 -4.40
C LYS A 88 2.29 -24.02 -4.96
N GLU A 89 1.77 -24.89 -4.12
CA GLU A 89 0.82 -25.95 -4.51
C GLU A 89 -0.48 -25.39 -5.08
N ASN A 90 -0.92 -24.24 -4.60
CA ASN A 90 -2.14 -23.57 -5.06
C ASN A 90 -1.89 -22.48 -6.11
N HIS A 91 -0.66 -22.35 -6.61
CA HIS A 91 -0.27 -21.36 -7.61
C HIS A 91 -0.65 -19.91 -7.23
N LEU A 92 -0.51 -19.57 -5.95
CA LEU A 92 -0.80 -18.26 -5.42
C LEU A 92 0.46 -17.40 -5.54
N HIS A 93 0.52 -16.59 -6.58
CA HIS A 93 1.64 -15.71 -6.89
C HIS A 93 1.33 -14.27 -6.55
N SER A 94 2.36 -13.51 -6.22
CA SER A 94 2.30 -12.04 -6.19
C SER A 94 2.52 -11.44 -7.58
N MET A 95 2.28 -10.15 -7.72
CA MET A 95 2.66 -9.44 -8.95
C MET A 95 4.17 -9.17 -9.04
N TYR A 96 4.96 -9.64 -8.10
CA TYR A 96 6.44 -9.62 -8.12
C TYR A 96 7.04 -10.94 -8.59
N ASP A 97 6.25 -12.01 -8.60
CA ASP A 97 6.72 -13.31 -9.03
C ASP A 97 6.81 -13.40 -10.56
N PHE A 98 7.61 -14.34 -11.03
CA PHE A 98 7.83 -14.61 -12.44
C PHE A 98 7.31 -16.00 -12.79
N LYS A 99 6.84 -16.13 -14.01
CA LYS A 99 6.52 -17.42 -14.59
C LYS A 99 7.80 -18.09 -15.11
N VAL A 100 7.72 -19.38 -15.43
CA VAL A 100 8.85 -20.19 -15.92
C VAL A 100 9.52 -19.59 -17.15
N ASP A 101 8.77 -18.90 -17.99
CA ASP A 101 9.28 -18.24 -19.22
C ASP A 101 9.89 -16.85 -18.95
N GLY A 102 9.93 -16.40 -17.69
CA GLY A 102 10.42 -15.09 -17.26
C GLY A 102 9.42 -13.95 -17.43
N SER A 103 8.19 -14.23 -17.86
CA SER A 103 7.12 -13.24 -17.88
C SER A 103 6.60 -13.00 -16.47
N GLY A 104 6.15 -11.77 -16.20
CA GLY A 104 5.63 -11.40 -14.89
C GLY A 104 4.17 -11.78 -14.67
N VAL A 105 3.75 -11.74 -13.42
CA VAL A 105 2.35 -11.90 -13.02
C VAL A 105 1.63 -10.57 -13.17
N ALA A 106 0.85 -10.43 -14.24
CA ALA A 106 0.20 -9.17 -14.61
C ALA A 106 -1.11 -8.89 -13.87
N TYR A 107 -1.74 -9.91 -13.31
CA TYR A 107 -3.06 -9.85 -12.70
C TYR A 107 -3.04 -10.35 -11.28
N GLN A 108 -3.83 -9.69 -10.43
CA GLN A 108 -4.10 -10.15 -9.08
C GLN A 108 -5.57 -9.97 -8.73
N SER A 109 -6.08 -10.77 -7.80
CA SER A 109 -7.48 -10.75 -7.41
C SER A 109 -7.65 -10.75 -5.90
N ARG A 110 -8.52 -9.86 -5.38
CA ARG A 110 -8.91 -9.90 -3.96
C ARG A 110 -9.75 -11.12 -3.56
N LYS A 111 -10.10 -11.98 -4.50
CA LYS A 111 -10.85 -13.23 -4.22
C LYS A 111 -9.95 -14.43 -3.95
N ILE A 112 -8.64 -14.26 -3.96
CA ILE A 112 -7.71 -15.28 -3.52
C ILE A 112 -7.32 -15.05 -2.05
N PRO A 113 -6.86 -16.08 -1.33
CA PRO A 113 -6.23 -15.88 -0.04
C PRO A 113 -4.99 -14.98 -0.17
N ILE A 114 -4.85 -13.99 0.71
CA ILE A 114 -3.67 -13.12 0.78
C ILE A 114 -3.06 -13.31 2.16
N LEU A 115 -1.96 -14.05 2.23
CA LEU A 115 -1.37 -14.46 3.49
C LEU A 115 -0.56 -13.36 4.15
N ASN A 116 0.16 -12.55 3.38
CA ASN A 116 1.10 -11.56 3.90
C ASN A 116 0.44 -10.36 4.61
N ILE A 117 -0.87 -10.19 4.56
CA ILE A 117 -1.59 -9.21 5.41
C ILE A 117 -2.05 -9.79 6.74
N ARG A 118 -1.85 -11.10 6.97
CA ARG A 118 -2.16 -11.77 8.24
C ARG A 118 -1.05 -11.50 9.25
N PRO A 119 -1.37 -11.27 10.55
CA PRO A 119 -0.36 -10.85 11.52
C PRO A 119 0.77 -11.86 11.76
N ASP A 120 0.48 -13.16 11.62
CA ASP A 120 1.43 -14.23 11.91
C ASP A 120 2.20 -14.73 10.66
N PHE A 121 1.91 -14.19 9.48
CA PHE A 121 2.60 -14.60 8.25
C PHE A 121 3.95 -13.91 8.11
N ILE A 122 5.00 -14.70 7.87
CA ILE A 122 6.34 -14.19 7.62
C ILE A 122 6.62 -14.16 6.13
N THR A 123 6.57 -12.98 5.55
CA THR A 123 6.93 -12.77 4.14
C THR A 123 8.42 -13.02 3.96
N PRO A 124 8.83 -13.94 3.06
CA PRO A 124 10.25 -14.31 2.90
C PRO A 124 11.17 -13.13 2.64
N SER A 125 10.75 -12.17 1.83
CA SER A 125 11.55 -10.99 1.48
C SER A 125 11.62 -9.90 2.57
N ARG A 126 10.88 -10.04 3.68
CA ARG A 126 10.75 -8.98 4.71
C ARG A 126 11.01 -9.47 6.13
N GLY A 127 10.97 -10.76 6.38
CA GLY A 127 11.09 -11.33 7.73
C GLY A 127 9.91 -11.02 8.66
N GLY A 128 8.76 -10.63 8.11
CA GLY A 128 7.54 -10.31 8.85
C GLY A 128 6.33 -10.11 7.94
N PRO A 129 5.15 -9.81 8.50
CA PRO A 129 3.98 -9.42 7.71
C PRO A 129 4.26 -8.11 6.97
N HIS A 130 3.61 -7.89 5.82
CA HIS A 130 3.92 -6.77 4.94
C HIS A 130 2.70 -5.92 4.59
N CYS A 131 2.91 -4.64 4.37
CA CYS A 131 1.95 -3.60 4.00
C CYS A 131 0.95 -3.25 5.10
N LEU A 132 -0.09 -4.05 5.32
CA LEU A 132 -1.15 -3.74 6.29
C LEU A 132 -0.61 -3.49 7.70
N THR A 133 0.42 -4.22 8.13
CA THR A 133 1.03 -4.07 9.46
C THR A 133 1.57 -2.65 9.68
N ALA A 134 2.20 -2.07 8.66
CA ALA A 134 2.70 -0.70 8.75
C ALA A 134 1.54 0.32 8.79
N ASP A 135 0.47 0.09 8.03
CA ASP A 135 -0.73 0.95 8.07
C ASP A 135 -1.47 0.86 9.42
N LEU A 136 -1.42 -0.30 10.10
CA LEU A 136 -1.95 -0.45 11.45
C LEU A 136 -1.24 0.44 12.47
N ILE A 137 0.05 0.73 12.29
CA ILE A 137 0.78 1.67 13.15
C ILE A 137 0.20 3.08 13.03
N ILE A 138 -0.18 3.51 11.84
CA ILE A 138 -0.85 4.81 11.63
C ILE A 138 -2.22 4.81 12.29
N ALA A 139 -2.99 3.73 12.12
CA ALA A 139 -4.31 3.60 12.74
C ALA A 139 -4.23 3.66 14.28
N ASP A 140 -3.30 2.92 14.87
CA ASP A 140 -3.04 2.89 16.31
C ASP A 140 -2.63 4.27 16.83
N TRP A 141 -1.72 4.95 16.13
CA TRP A 141 -1.32 6.31 16.45
C TRP A 141 -2.50 7.29 16.42
N LEU A 142 -3.39 7.20 15.43
CA LEU A 142 -4.59 8.04 15.38
C LEU A 142 -5.51 7.78 16.57
N GLU A 143 -5.72 6.52 16.93
CA GLU A 143 -6.54 6.14 18.08
C GLU A 143 -5.92 6.60 19.41
N GLU A 144 -4.62 6.40 19.62
CA GLU A 144 -3.91 6.88 20.81
C GLU A 144 -4.00 8.41 20.99
N LYS A 145 -3.97 9.15 19.88
CA LYS A 145 -4.11 10.62 19.87
C LYS A 145 -5.57 11.08 19.97
N GLY A 146 -6.54 10.16 20.00
CA GLY A 146 -7.96 10.47 20.08
C GLY A 146 -8.56 11.04 18.80
N HIS A 147 -7.95 10.77 17.66
CA HIS A 147 -8.47 11.17 16.36
C HIS A 147 -9.40 10.08 15.80
N GLU A 148 -10.68 10.42 15.64
CA GLU A 148 -11.59 9.57 14.90
C GLU A 148 -11.27 9.64 13.40
N PHE A 149 -11.34 8.50 12.72
CA PHE A 149 -11.11 8.40 11.28
C PHE A 149 -12.00 7.32 10.66
N ASP A 150 -12.31 7.50 9.40
CA ASP A 150 -12.94 6.49 8.56
C ASP A 150 -11.89 5.83 7.68
N VAL A 151 -12.04 4.53 7.41
CA VAL A 151 -11.21 3.84 6.44
C VAL A 151 -11.96 3.62 5.13
N PHE A 152 -11.21 3.62 4.04
CA PHE A 152 -11.68 3.20 2.73
C PHE A 152 -10.50 2.64 1.91
N THR A 153 -10.80 1.93 0.85
CA THR A 153 -9.83 1.16 0.08
C THR A 153 -9.50 1.82 -1.26
N SER A 154 -8.42 1.36 -1.92
CA SER A 154 -8.09 1.76 -3.28
C SER A 154 -9.26 1.49 -4.26
N GLU A 155 -9.97 0.37 -4.08
CA GLU A 155 -11.15 0.01 -4.86
C GLU A 155 -12.29 1.01 -4.65
N ASP A 156 -12.53 1.42 -3.41
CA ASP A 156 -13.54 2.46 -3.11
C ASP A 156 -13.20 3.78 -3.78
N LEU A 157 -11.92 4.18 -3.74
CA LEU A 157 -11.47 5.40 -4.39
C LEU A 157 -11.57 5.31 -5.93
N GLU A 158 -11.30 4.15 -6.52
CA GLU A 158 -11.47 3.94 -7.95
C GLU A 158 -12.91 4.17 -8.39
N PHE A 159 -13.88 3.57 -7.68
CA PHE A 159 -15.28 3.56 -8.14
C PHE A 159 -16.09 4.78 -7.68
N ASP A 160 -15.83 5.30 -6.48
CA ASP A 160 -16.55 6.46 -5.94
C ASP A 160 -15.83 7.80 -6.22
N GLY A 161 -14.54 7.74 -6.48
CA GLY A 161 -13.73 8.85 -6.95
C GLY A 161 -13.80 10.10 -6.05
N LYS A 162 -13.94 11.25 -6.67
CA LYS A 162 -14.01 12.55 -5.99
C LYS A 162 -15.12 12.62 -4.94
N LYS A 163 -16.27 12.00 -5.17
CA LYS A 163 -17.40 12.01 -4.23
C LYS A 163 -17.07 11.37 -2.89
N LEU A 164 -16.17 10.38 -2.89
CA LEU A 164 -15.68 9.77 -1.67
C LEU A 164 -14.79 10.75 -0.90
N LEU A 165 -13.80 11.35 -1.58
CA LEU A 165 -12.81 12.23 -0.95
C LEU A 165 -13.43 13.52 -0.40
N GLU A 166 -14.42 14.10 -1.08
CA GLU A 166 -15.08 15.35 -0.68
C GLU A 166 -15.84 15.25 0.65
N GLN A 167 -16.03 14.06 1.19
CA GLN A 167 -16.63 13.84 2.50
C GLN A 167 -15.69 14.16 3.65
N TYR A 168 -14.39 14.22 3.38
CA TYR A 168 -13.34 14.37 4.37
C TYR A 168 -12.60 15.71 4.27
N ASN A 169 -12.15 16.22 5.39
CA ASN A 169 -11.33 17.42 5.44
C ASN A 169 -9.85 17.10 5.17
N VAL A 170 -9.42 15.90 5.56
CA VAL A 170 -8.05 15.39 5.41
C VAL A 170 -8.12 13.96 4.93
N ILE A 171 -7.28 13.63 3.97
CA ILE A 171 -7.01 12.26 3.53
C ILE A 171 -5.60 11.88 3.96
N ILE A 172 -5.48 10.76 4.66
CA ILE A 172 -4.20 10.15 4.99
C ILE A 172 -3.99 9.01 4.00
N LEU A 173 -2.86 9.01 3.30
CA LEU A 173 -2.42 7.88 2.49
C LEU A 173 -1.62 6.92 3.38
N GLY A 174 -1.80 5.63 3.17
CA GLY A 174 -1.06 4.59 3.85
C GLY A 174 0.44 4.63 3.58
N THR A 175 1.15 3.70 4.18
CA THR A 175 2.62 3.68 4.16
C THR A 175 3.22 3.31 2.80
N HIS A 176 2.42 2.75 1.88
CA HIS A 176 2.93 2.33 0.57
C HIS A 176 1.91 2.55 -0.56
N PRO A 177 1.61 3.82 -0.95
CA PRO A 177 0.62 4.16 -1.98
C PRO A 177 1.15 3.99 -3.41
N GLU A 178 1.63 2.80 -3.75
CA GLU A 178 2.43 2.55 -4.97
C GLU A 178 1.57 2.34 -6.23
N TYR A 179 0.40 1.70 -6.10
CA TYR A 179 -0.40 1.20 -7.22
C TYR A 179 -1.68 2.01 -7.43
N TRP A 180 -1.62 2.99 -8.30
CA TRP A 180 -2.72 3.92 -8.53
C TRP A 180 -3.28 3.84 -9.94
N THR A 181 -4.57 4.05 -10.06
CA THR A 181 -5.25 4.19 -11.35
C THR A 181 -5.32 5.67 -11.78
N LEU A 182 -5.66 5.89 -13.05
CA LEU A 182 -5.89 7.25 -13.54
C LEU A 182 -7.09 7.93 -12.84
N ASN A 183 -8.14 7.16 -12.52
CA ASN A 183 -9.30 7.68 -11.82
C ASN A 183 -8.95 8.14 -10.40
N MET A 184 -8.18 7.35 -9.67
CA MET A 184 -7.68 7.71 -8.33
C MET A 184 -6.83 9.00 -8.38
N LEU A 185 -5.89 9.10 -9.34
CA LEU A 185 -5.06 10.30 -9.52
C LEU A 185 -5.90 11.55 -9.83
N LYS A 186 -6.88 11.43 -10.74
CA LYS A 186 -7.78 12.55 -11.09
C LYS A 186 -8.66 12.95 -9.91
N ALA A 187 -9.17 11.97 -9.15
CA ALA A 187 -9.99 12.23 -7.98
C ALA A 187 -9.21 13.00 -6.92
N MET A 188 -8.00 12.53 -6.58
CA MET A 188 -7.12 13.20 -5.62
C MET A 188 -6.68 14.58 -6.09
N SER A 189 -6.29 14.73 -7.35
CA SER A 189 -5.93 16.03 -7.93
C SER A 189 -7.08 17.03 -7.83
N SER A 190 -8.30 16.61 -8.15
CA SER A 190 -9.48 17.45 -8.03
C SER A 190 -9.81 17.78 -6.57
N TYR A 191 -9.67 16.84 -5.65
CA TYR A 191 -9.88 17.05 -4.22
C TYR A 191 -8.92 18.13 -3.67
N LEU A 192 -7.63 18.00 -3.97
CA LEU A 192 -6.61 18.97 -3.53
C LEU A 192 -6.83 20.36 -4.16
N ALA A 193 -7.17 20.43 -5.45
CA ALA A 193 -7.46 21.68 -6.14
C ALA A 193 -8.69 22.42 -5.54
N ASN A 194 -9.61 21.71 -4.88
CA ASN A 194 -10.75 22.28 -4.19
C ASN A 194 -10.53 22.51 -2.68
N GLY A 195 -9.27 22.53 -2.23
CA GLY A 195 -8.90 22.86 -0.84
C GLY A 195 -8.88 21.66 0.12
N GLY A 196 -8.98 20.45 -0.39
CA GLY A 196 -8.74 19.23 0.38
C GLY A 196 -7.29 19.17 0.89
N ARG A 197 -7.05 18.40 1.91
CA ARG A 197 -5.72 18.22 2.53
C ARG A 197 -5.31 16.77 2.48
N MET A 198 -4.04 16.54 2.24
CA MET A 198 -3.47 15.19 2.18
C MET A 198 -2.24 15.08 3.07
N MET A 199 -2.17 13.99 3.83
CA MET A 199 -0.93 13.53 4.46
C MET A 199 -0.41 12.37 3.64
N TYR A 200 0.77 12.53 3.06
CA TYR A 200 1.47 11.49 2.32
C TYR A 200 2.58 10.93 3.21
N LEU A 201 2.39 9.72 3.74
CA LEU A 201 3.28 9.11 4.72
C LEU A 201 4.07 7.92 4.17
N GLY A 202 3.98 7.68 2.88
CA GLY A 202 4.52 6.48 2.25
C GLY A 202 5.77 6.70 1.41
N GLY A 203 6.41 5.58 1.06
CA GLY A 203 7.47 5.50 0.04
C GLY A 203 6.89 5.34 -1.36
N ASN A 204 7.72 5.39 -2.40
CA ASN A 204 7.46 5.23 -3.85
C ASN A 204 5.99 5.27 -4.32
N GLY A 205 5.21 6.19 -3.78
CA GLY A 205 3.78 6.29 -4.08
C GLY A 205 3.49 6.88 -5.45
N LEU A 206 2.23 6.67 -5.89
CA LEU A 206 1.72 7.15 -7.18
C LEU A 206 2.62 6.68 -8.34
N TYR A 207 3.09 5.44 -8.24
CA TYR A 207 4.21 4.96 -9.05
C TYR A 207 3.76 4.12 -10.26
N TRP A 208 3.16 2.94 -10.03
CA TRP A 208 2.73 2.05 -11.10
C TRP A 208 1.37 2.41 -11.66
N VAL A 209 1.29 2.41 -12.99
CA VAL A 209 0.01 2.44 -13.70
C VAL A 209 -0.75 1.15 -13.39
N THR A 210 -1.90 1.29 -12.77
CA THR A 210 -2.77 0.19 -12.37
C THR A 210 -4.13 0.36 -13.02
N SER A 211 -4.80 -0.73 -13.37
CA SER A 211 -6.20 -0.70 -13.81
C SER A 211 -7.00 -1.79 -13.13
N PHE A 212 -8.29 -1.56 -12.99
CA PHE A 212 -9.26 -2.58 -12.63
C PHE A 212 -9.88 -3.17 -13.90
N ASP A 213 -10.16 -4.47 -13.88
CA ASP A 213 -10.90 -5.11 -14.96
C ASP A 213 -12.37 -4.67 -14.93
N PRO A 214 -12.89 -4.04 -15.99
CA PRO A 214 -14.27 -3.52 -16.00
C PRO A 214 -15.35 -4.61 -15.84
N GLU A 215 -15.07 -5.82 -16.29
CA GLU A 215 -15.99 -6.97 -16.20
C GLU A 215 -15.82 -7.73 -14.87
N ARG A 216 -14.62 -7.64 -14.28
CA ARG A 216 -14.25 -8.31 -13.04
C ARG A 216 -13.62 -7.33 -12.05
N PRO A 217 -14.39 -6.43 -11.45
CA PRO A 217 -13.85 -5.32 -10.63
C PRO A 217 -13.08 -5.75 -9.38
N HIS A 218 -12.94 -7.04 -9.14
CA HIS A 218 -12.09 -7.62 -8.11
C HIS A 218 -10.68 -7.99 -8.63
N VAL A 219 -10.39 -7.76 -9.90
CA VAL A 219 -9.11 -8.03 -10.55
C VAL A 219 -8.42 -6.72 -10.86
N VAL A 220 -7.16 -6.62 -10.48
CA VAL A 220 -6.26 -5.52 -10.86
C VAL A 220 -5.23 -6.02 -11.85
N GLU A 221 -4.82 -5.14 -12.76
CA GLU A 221 -3.77 -5.38 -13.74
C GLU A 221 -2.67 -4.34 -13.63
N ILE A 222 -1.42 -4.79 -13.74
CA ILE A 222 -0.24 -3.95 -13.93
C ILE A 222 0.62 -4.51 -15.07
N ARG A 223 1.42 -3.63 -15.69
CA ARG A 223 2.44 -4.02 -16.67
C ARG A 223 3.74 -3.31 -16.30
N ARG A 224 4.72 -4.06 -15.79
CA ARG A 224 5.96 -3.51 -15.25
C ARG A 224 6.96 -3.21 -16.36
N TRP A 225 7.12 -1.95 -16.69
CA TRP A 225 8.20 -1.49 -17.56
C TRP A 225 8.62 -0.05 -17.19
N GLY A 226 9.85 0.27 -17.50
CA GLY A 226 10.32 1.65 -17.37
C GLY A 226 10.50 2.17 -15.93
N GLY A 227 10.33 1.34 -14.94
CA GLY A 227 10.57 1.58 -13.52
C GLY A 227 11.61 0.63 -12.96
N THR A 228 11.51 0.33 -11.67
CA THR A 228 12.25 -0.74 -10.99
C THR A 228 11.54 -2.09 -11.18
N GLU A 229 12.28 -3.19 -11.07
CA GLU A 229 11.71 -4.55 -11.10
C GLU A 229 10.81 -4.80 -12.32
N ILE A 230 11.36 -4.51 -13.48
CA ILE A 230 10.67 -4.67 -14.76
C ILE A 230 10.64 -6.13 -15.19
N TRP A 231 9.59 -6.48 -15.94
CA TRP A 231 9.51 -7.79 -16.58
C TRP A 231 10.22 -7.82 -17.93
N LYS A 232 10.68 -9.02 -18.29
CA LYS A 232 10.99 -9.32 -19.68
C LYS A 232 9.68 -9.59 -20.41
N ALA A 233 9.32 -8.73 -21.36
CA ALA A 233 8.08 -8.86 -22.12
C ALA A 233 8.26 -8.36 -23.55
N GLU A 234 7.47 -8.90 -24.46
CA GLU A 234 7.36 -8.39 -25.82
C GLU A 234 6.67 -7.02 -25.85
N PRO A 235 6.92 -6.16 -26.83
CA PRO A 235 6.41 -4.78 -26.83
C PRO A 235 4.90 -4.64 -26.63
N GLY A 236 4.09 -5.55 -27.16
CA GLY A 236 2.64 -5.57 -27.00
C GLY A 236 2.18 -5.88 -25.58
N GLU A 237 2.97 -6.58 -24.79
CA GLU A 237 2.68 -6.97 -23.42
C GLU A 237 2.80 -5.82 -22.42
N TYR A 238 3.31 -4.66 -22.83
CA TYR A 238 3.36 -3.46 -22.00
C TYR A 238 2.00 -2.74 -21.88
N TYR A 239 1.03 -3.12 -22.68
CA TYR A 239 -0.32 -2.55 -22.66
C TYR A 239 -1.23 -3.39 -21.77
N HIS A 240 -2.09 -2.72 -20.99
CA HIS A 240 -3.12 -3.37 -20.20
C HIS A 240 -4.16 -4.01 -21.12
N SER A 241 -4.40 -5.29 -20.96
CA SER A 241 -5.42 -5.99 -21.75
C SER A 241 -6.83 -5.64 -21.34
N THR A 242 -7.01 -5.18 -20.08
CA THR A 242 -8.31 -4.78 -19.51
C THR A 242 -8.80 -3.43 -20.03
N THR A 243 -7.89 -2.47 -20.23
CA THR A 243 -8.23 -1.07 -20.59
C THR A 243 -7.59 -0.61 -21.90
N GLY A 244 -6.62 -1.35 -22.43
CA GLY A 244 -5.84 -0.94 -23.60
C GLY A 244 -4.83 0.17 -23.34
N GLU A 245 -4.69 0.64 -22.09
CA GLU A 245 -3.75 1.71 -21.78
C GLU A 245 -2.32 1.18 -21.65
N LEU A 246 -1.36 2.05 -21.94
CA LEU A 246 0.04 1.73 -21.73
C LEU A 246 0.34 1.65 -20.22
N GLY A 247 0.91 0.56 -19.76
CA GLY A 247 1.35 0.37 -18.38
C GLY A 247 2.59 1.18 -18.02
N GLY A 248 3.44 0.63 -17.18
CA GLY A 248 4.66 1.28 -16.69
C GLY A 248 4.40 2.24 -15.54
N ILE A 249 5.18 3.33 -15.48
CA ILE A 249 5.12 4.28 -14.36
C ILE A 249 4.43 5.58 -14.73
N TRP A 250 3.67 6.15 -13.81
CA TRP A 250 2.90 7.39 -13.99
C TRP A 250 3.77 8.58 -14.37
N ARG A 251 5.01 8.65 -13.87
CA ARG A 251 5.97 9.70 -14.27
C ARG A 251 6.17 9.80 -15.78
N LYS A 252 6.20 8.66 -16.46
CA LYS A 252 6.35 8.60 -17.94
C LYS A 252 5.06 8.89 -18.69
N ARG A 253 3.95 9.01 -17.97
CA ARG A 253 2.62 9.28 -18.52
C ARG A 253 2.08 10.67 -18.14
N GLY A 254 2.96 11.60 -17.75
CA GLY A 254 2.60 12.98 -17.44
C GLY A 254 2.04 13.20 -16.04
N TRP A 255 2.06 12.16 -15.18
CA TRP A 255 1.63 12.20 -13.80
C TRP A 255 2.80 11.91 -12.83
N PRO A 256 3.84 12.77 -12.80
CA PRO A 256 4.90 12.56 -11.83
C PRO A 256 4.36 12.77 -10.41
N PRO A 257 4.72 11.90 -9.44
CA PRO A 257 4.25 11.97 -8.06
C PRO A 257 4.40 13.34 -7.42
N GLN A 258 5.46 14.05 -7.74
CA GLN A 258 5.76 15.39 -7.22
C GLN A 258 4.64 16.42 -7.47
N LYS A 259 3.81 16.24 -8.51
CA LYS A 259 2.68 17.14 -8.77
C LYS A 259 1.56 17.04 -7.74
N LEU A 260 1.40 15.88 -7.09
CA LEU A 260 0.38 15.66 -6.08
C LEU A 260 0.97 15.63 -4.66
N ALA A 261 2.04 14.90 -4.46
CA ALA A 261 2.63 14.64 -3.15
C ALA A 261 3.76 15.62 -2.76
N GLY A 262 4.22 16.48 -3.68
CA GLY A 262 5.37 17.35 -3.47
C GLY A 262 6.71 16.62 -3.55
N VAL A 263 6.71 15.31 -3.38
CA VAL A 263 7.87 14.42 -3.40
C VAL A 263 7.64 13.27 -4.38
N GLY A 264 8.71 12.56 -4.73
CA GLY A 264 8.61 11.38 -5.59
C GLY A 264 9.81 10.47 -5.41
N PHE A 265 9.61 9.19 -5.66
CA PHE A 265 10.64 8.18 -5.57
C PHE A 265 11.75 8.40 -6.59
N ALA A 266 12.99 8.48 -6.13
CA ALA A 266 14.17 8.68 -6.94
C ALA A 266 15.22 7.57 -6.75
N ALA A 267 15.36 7.08 -5.53
CA ALA A 267 16.30 6.02 -5.16
C ALA A 267 15.78 5.29 -3.93
N GLN A 268 16.25 4.09 -3.70
CA GLN A 268 16.01 3.33 -2.47
C GLN A 268 17.29 2.65 -2.00
N GLY A 269 17.40 2.45 -0.70
CA GLY A 269 18.31 1.54 -0.04
C GLY A 269 17.52 0.46 0.66
N PHE A 270 18.20 -0.59 1.14
CA PHE A 270 17.60 -1.60 1.98
C PHE A 270 18.11 -1.42 3.40
N ASP A 271 17.18 -1.33 4.37
CA ASP A 271 17.41 -1.34 5.82
C ASP A 271 18.37 -0.27 6.38
N ILE A 272 18.66 0.77 5.60
CA ILE A 272 19.50 1.87 6.07
C ILE A 272 18.73 3.17 5.91
N GLY A 273 18.21 3.66 7.02
CA GLY A 273 17.73 5.04 7.13
C GLY A 273 18.91 6.00 7.31
N THR A 274 18.71 7.25 6.96
CA THR A 274 19.67 8.32 7.25
C THR A 274 18.93 9.51 7.85
N ALA A 275 19.61 10.22 8.73
CA ALA A 275 19.11 11.45 9.28
C ALA A 275 18.92 12.52 8.18
N TYR A 276 18.15 13.54 8.48
CA TYR A 276 17.92 14.66 7.58
C TYR A 276 18.28 16.00 8.23
N GLU A 277 18.63 16.96 7.38
CA GLU A 277 18.94 18.33 7.77
C GLU A 277 17.76 19.24 7.49
N LEU A 278 17.51 20.19 8.41
CA LEU A 278 16.55 21.26 8.15
C LEU A 278 17.12 22.23 7.13
N GLN A 279 16.34 22.54 6.12
CA GLN A 279 16.70 23.54 5.12
C GLN A 279 16.22 24.92 5.57
N GLU A 280 16.71 25.98 4.92
CA GLU A 280 16.43 27.39 5.29
C GLU A 280 14.91 27.69 5.37
N ASP A 281 14.11 27.08 4.50
CA ASP A 281 12.65 27.26 4.46
C ASP A 281 11.90 26.60 5.64
N SER A 282 12.55 25.73 6.41
CA SER A 282 12.00 25.22 7.67
C SER A 282 11.81 26.30 8.74
N ASN A 283 12.45 27.46 8.57
CA ASN A 283 12.32 28.62 9.46
C ASN A 283 11.11 29.52 9.11
N ASP A 284 10.32 29.19 8.12
CA ASP A 284 9.10 29.93 7.80
C ASP A 284 8.05 29.71 8.91
N SER A 285 7.53 30.81 9.44
CA SER A 285 6.55 30.78 10.55
C SER A 285 5.29 29.97 10.24
N ARG A 286 4.97 29.76 8.98
CA ARG A 286 3.83 28.92 8.56
C ARG A 286 4.01 27.44 8.88
N VAL A 287 5.25 26.99 9.08
CA VAL A 287 5.60 25.60 9.38
C VAL A 287 6.10 25.38 10.81
N ASP A 288 6.18 26.43 11.64
CA ASP A 288 6.62 26.33 13.03
C ASP A 288 5.92 25.27 13.85
N PHE A 289 4.62 25.07 13.59
CA PHE A 289 3.83 24.06 14.30
C PHE A 289 4.33 22.63 14.07
N ILE A 290 4.98 22.34 12.92
CA ILE A 290 5.54 21.02 12.59
C ILE A 290 6.76 20.75 13.47
N PHE A 291 7.54 21.78 13.77
CA PHE A 291 8.81 21.67 14.49
C PHE A 291 8.74 22.08 15.96
N LYS A 292 7.52 22.20 16.51
CA LYS A 292 7.32 22.71 17.87
C LYS A 292 8.09 21.92 18.95
N ASP A 293 8.20 20.62 18.77
CA ASP A 293 8.86 19.72 19.71
C ASP A 293 10.17 19.14 19.14
N VAL A 294 10.69 19.74 18.05
CA VAL A 294 11.95 19.36 17.44
C VAL A 294 13.02 20.36 17.85
N ASN A 295 14.15 19.87 18.34
CA ASN A 295 15.31 20.73 18.61
C ASN A 295 15.95 21.12 17.29
N ARG A 296 15.77 22.39 16.90
CA ARG A 296 16.27 22.93 15.60
C ARG A 296 17.76 23.24 15.59
N ASP A 297 18.40 23.23 16.78
CA ASP A 297 19.84 23.41 16.91
C ASP A 297 20.63 22.12 16.62
N ASP A 298 19.95 20.98 16.52
CA ASP A 298 20.58 19.73 16.12
C ASP A 298 20.95 19.80 14.63
N GLU A 299 22.19 19.45 14.29
CA GLU A 299 22.65 19.41 12.90
C GLU A 299 21.87 18.39 12.07
N LEU A 300 21.50 17.29 12.71
CA LEU A 300 20.75 16.19 12.08
C LEU A 300 19.52 15.83 12.90
N ILE A 301 18.42 15.55 12.23
CA ILE A 301 17.18 15.08 12.84
C ILE A 301 16.97 13.61 12.46
N GLY A 302 16.65 12.77 13.45
CA GLY A 302 16.50 11.34 13.26
C GLY A 302 17.85 10.65 13.05
N ASP A 303 18.74 10.75 14.03
CA ASP A 303 20.09 10.20 14.00
C ASP A 303 20.15 8.67 14.17
N HIS A 304 19.01 8.04 14.42
CA HIS A 304 18.90 6.59 14.52
C HIS A 304 18.16 6.03 13.31
N PRO A 305 18.84 5.22 12.47
CA PRO A 305 18.15 4.46 11.45
C PRO A 305 17.17 3.49 12.12
N SER A 306 15.93 3.55 11.69
CA SER A 306 14.87 2.64 12.14
C SER A 306 15.01 1.26 11.52
#